data_68e0dc4b793c292938996777f6d43a69
#
_entry.id   68e0dc4b793c292938996777f6d43a69
#
_cell.length_a   1.000
_cell.length_b   1.000
_cell.length_c   1.000
_cell.angle_alpha   90.00
_cell.angle_beta   90.00
_cell.angle_gamma   90.00
#
_symmetry.space_group_name_H-M   'P 1'
#
loop_
_entity.id
_entity.type
_entity.pdbx_description
1 polymer ?
#
loop_
_entity_poly.entity_id
_entity_poly.type
_entity_poly.pdbx_seq_one_letter_code
_entity_poly.pdbx_strand_id
1 'polypeptide(L)'
;MNVKNINEKFVEKFGASGELFTSPGRVNLIGEHTDYNGGFVFPGAIDKAMVAEIRLNGTDKVRAYSVDLNDYAEFGLREEDAPTASWARYIFGVCREIQKRGCKIGGFDTAFAGDVPLGAGMSSSAALESTFANALNELFSLGIDKFELARIGQSTEHNYCGVKCGIMDQFASVFGKAGHLMRLDCRSMEFEYFPFDPEKHGYKVVLLDSVVKHELVGSPYNDRRASCERVAAVLGQEFLRGATMEQLNAVKDKISEEDYKRARYVIGEEQRVMDVCEALKRDDYETVGARMYETHWGMSLDYEVSCEELDFLAAVAKECGVAGSRIMGGGFGGCTINLVKTELYDSFIATAKAKFAERYGHEPRVYSVVISDGARRL
;
A
#
# COMPACT_ATOMS: atom_id res chain seq x y z
N MET A 1 -7.80 14.48 -9.74
CA MET A 1 -7.56 15.41 -8.60
C MET A 1 -7.59 16.86 -9.06
N ASN A 2 -8.10 17.80 -8.27
CA ASN A 2 -8.17 19.22 -8.62
C ASN A 2 -6.99 20.00 -8.01
N VAL A 3 -5.85 20.01 -8.71
CA VAL A 3 -4.63 20.75 -8.32
C VAL A 3 -4.89 22.25 -8.13
N LYS A 4 -5.80 22.82 -8.91
CA LYS A 4 -6.17 24.25 -8.79
C LYS A 4 -6.75 24.57 -7.41
N ASN A 5 -7.57 23.70 -6.85
CA ASN A 5 -8.12 23.89 -5.50
C ASN A 5 -7.02 23.87 -4.41
N ILE A 6 -5.98 23.05 -4.58
CA ILE A 6 -4.83 23.00 -3.64
C ILE A 6 -4.10 24.34 -3.67
N ASN A 7 -3.79 24.87 -4.87
CA ASN A 7 -3.14 26.16 -5.04
C ASN A 7 -3.98 27.31 -4.48
N GLU A 8 -5.29 27.36 -4.76
CA GLU A 8 -6.19 28.37 -4.21
C GLU A 8 -6.15 28.38 -2.67
N LYS A 9 -6.22 27.20 -2.06
CA LYS A 9 -6.14 27.05 -0.61
C LYS A 9 -4.75 27.37 -0.05
N PHE A 10 -3.70 26.98 -0.75
CA PHE A 10 -2.34 27.33 -0.38
C PHE A 10 -2.13 28.85 -0.36
N VAL A 11 -2.55 29.55 -1.41
CA VAL A 11 -2.44 31.02 -1.50
C VAL A 11 -3.33 31.71 -0.46
N GLU A 12 -4.55 31.21 -0.21
CA GLU A 12 -5.44 31.70 0.86
C GLU A 12 -4.78 31.64 2.23
N LYS A 13 -4.08 30.53 2.55
CA LYS A 13 -3.48 30.31 3.88
C LYS A 13 -2.10 30.95 4.05
N PHE A 14 -1.29 30.99 2.98
CA PHE A 14 0.14 31.32 3.06
C PHE A 14 0.60 32.47 2.17
N GLY A 15 -0.30 33.07 1.40
CA GLY A 15 -0.12 34.37 0.70
C GLY A 15 0.53 34.32 -0.66
N ALA A 16 1.24 33.25 -1.06
CA ALA A 16 1.84 33.10 -2.39
C ALA A 16 2.04 31.62 -2.73
N SER A 17 2.07 31.28 -4.03
CA SER A 17 2.23 29.90 -4.52
C SER A 17 3.55 29.26 -4.13
N GLY A 18 3.57 27.94 -4.09
CA GLY A 18 4.71 27.06 -3.88
C GLY A 18 5.02 26.18 -5.09
N GLU A 19 5.71 25.09 -4.84
CA GLU A 19 6.05 24.06 -5.82
C GLU A 19 5.18 22.81 -5.57
N LEU A 20 4.75 22.16 -6.65
CA LEU A 20 3.85 21.02 -6.59
C LEU A 20 4.62 19.70 -6.66
N PHE A 21 4.28 18.80 -5.75
CA PHE A 21 4.81 17.44 -5.69
C PHE A 21 3.67 16.44 -5.57
N THR A 22 3.88 15.25 -6.11
CA THR A 22 2.90 14.17 -6.06
C THR A 22 3.55 12.83 -5.78
N SER A 23 2.81 11.97 -5.09
CA SER A 23 3.14 10.55 -4.98
C SER A 23 1.88 9.71 -5.02
N PRO A 24 1.90 8.60 -5.78
CA PRO A 24 0.75 7.73 -5.94
C PRO A 24 0.51 6.82 -4.74
N GLY A 25 -0.74 6.37 -4.60
CA GLY A 25 -1.05 5.12 -3.93
C GLY A 25 -0.60 3.93 -4.77
N ARG A 26 -0.90 2.71 -4.29
CA ARG A 26 -0.52 1.47 -4.98
C ARG A 26 -1.63 0.44 -4.95
N VAL A 27 -1.59 -0.43 -5.95
CA VAL A 27 -2.17 -1.78 -5.86
C VAL A 27 -1.04 -2.78 -5.65
N ASN A 28 -1.37 -3.96 -5.15
CA ASN A 28 -0.46 -5.09 -5.15
C ASN A 28 -1.16 -6.26 -5.85
N LEU A 29 -0.59 -6.84 -6.89
CA LEU A 29 -1.26 -7.89 -7.64
C LEU A 29 -1.21 -9.22 -6.89
N ILE A 30 -0.11 -9.50 -6.18
CA ILE A 30 0.11 -10.71 -5.38
C ILE A 30 1.30 -10.50 -4.43
N GLY A 31 1.44 -11.32 -3.37
CA GLY A 31 2.50 -11.17 -2.38
C GLY A 31 2.09 -10.28 -1.20
N GLU A 32 0.93 -10.59 -0.58
CA GLU A 32 0.51 -9.87 0.64
C GLU A 32 1.14 -10.49 1.88
N HIS A 33 1.54 -9.63 2.83
CA HIS A 33 2.18 -10.02 4.10
C HIS A 33 3.52 -10.75 3.95
N THR A 34 4.16 -10.66 2.79
CA THR A 34 5.47 -11.26 2.52
C THR A 34 6.63 -10.28 2.74
N ASP A 35 6.40 -8.98 2.63
CA ASP A 35 7.42 -7.94 2.70
C ASP A 35 8.18 -7.91 4.03
N TYR A 36 7.51 -7.92 5.17
CA TYR A 36 8.13 -8.00 6.49
C TYR A 36 8.65 -9.41 6.85
N ASN A 37 8.41 -10.39 5.97
CA ASN A 37 9.00 -11.74 6.01
C ASN A 37 10.23 -11.89 5.10
N GLY A 38 10.77 -10.77 4.59
CA GLY A 38 11.88 -10.78 3.63
C GLY A 38 11.53 -11.38 2.28
N GLY A 39 10.24 -11.48 1.96
CA GLY A 39 9.71 -12.15 0.80
C GLY A 39 9.60 -11.28 -0.44
N PHE A 40 8.89 -11.80 -1.46
CA PHE A 40 8.60 -11.07 -2.67
C PHE A 40 7.23 -10.41 -2.61
N VAL A 41 7.14 -9.19 -3.16
CA VAL A 41 5.88 -8.47 -3.40
C VAL A 41 5.80 -8.07 -4.87
N PHE A 42 4.58 -7.79 -5.36
CA PHE A 42 4.38 -7.49 -6.77
C PHE A 42 3.45 -6.29 -6.98
N PRO A 43 3.81 -5.10 -6.42
CA PRO A 43 2.99 -3.92 -6.50
C PRO A 43 3.15 -3.14 -7.81
N GLY A 44 2.20 -2.22 -8.03
CA GLY A 44 2.28 -1.15 -9.02
C GLY A 44 1.70 0.14 -8.47
N ALA A 45 2.34 1.26 -8.76
CA ALA A 45 1.80 2.59 -8.47
C ALA A 45 0.56 2.86 -9.32
N ILE A 46 -0.41 3.62 -8.79
CA ILE A 46 -1.68 3.89 -9.48
C ILE A 46 -1.88 5.37 -9.78
N ASP A 47 -2.86 5.66 -10.62
CA ASP A 47 -3.27 7.03 -11.02
C ASP A 47 -3.90 7.85 -9.90
N LYS A 48 -4.23 7.26 -8.76
CA LYS A 48 -4.70 7.95 -7.57
C LYS A 48 -3.53 8.33 -6.70
N ALA A 49 -3.45 9.60 -6.31
CA ALA A 49 -2.25 10.15 -5.71
C ALA A 49 -2.55 11.14 -4.59
N MET A 50 -1.56 11.44 -3.80
CA MET A 50 -1.46 12.60 -2.95
C MET A 50 -0.72 13.71 -3.70
N VAL A 51 -1.21 14.96 -3.61
CA VAL A 51 -0.54 16.13 -4.15
C VAL A 51 -0.35 17.15 -3.03
N ALA A 52 0.83 17.72 -2.94
CA ALA A 52 1.14 18.79 -2.02
C ALA A 52 1.76 19.97 -2.76
N GLU A 53 1.30 21.17 -2.43
CA GLU A 53 1.99 22.42 -2.76
C GLU A 53 2.84 22.83 -1.55
N ILE A 54 4.12 23.10 -1.79
CA ILE A 54 5.09 23.34 -0.70
C ILE A 54 5.96 24.54 -1.03
N ARG A 55 6.20 25.38 -0.02
CA ARG A 55 7.11 26.52 -0.11
C ARG A 55 7.93 26.66 1.16
N LEU A 56 9.24 26.88 1.03
CA LEU A 56 10.11 27.19 2.16
C LEU A 56 9.69 28.53 2.79
N ASN A 57 9.58 28.59 4.10
CA ASN A 57 9.06 29.77 4.81
C ASN A 57 10.13 30.54 5.62
N GLY A 58 11.40 30.09 5.56
CA GLY A 58 12.54 30.75 6.23
C GLY A 58 12.54 30.65 7.75
N THR A 59 11.66 29.80 8.32
CA THR A 59 11.57 29.58 9.79
C THR A 59 12.04 28.17 10.16
N ASP A 60 11.86 27.75 11.40
CA ASP A 60 12.04 26.37 11.86
C ASP A 60 10.70 25.67 12.12
N LYS A 61 9.59 26.20 11.58
CA LYS A 61 8.25 25.66 11.75
C LYS A 61 7.67 25.14 10.45
N VAL A 62 6.94 24.02 10.54
CA VAL A 62 6.10 23.49 9.49
C VAL A 62 4.66 23.94 9.74
N ARG A 63 4.04 24.55 8.72
CA ARG A 63 2.63 24.93 8.72
C ARG A 63 1.93 24.17 7.62
N ALA A 64 1.03 23.27 8.00
CA ALA A 64 0.40 22.32 7.09
C ALA A 64 -1.12 22.47 7.12
N TYR A 65 -1.74 22.44 5.93
CA TYR A 65 -3.19 22.48 5.75
C TYR A 65 -3.65 21.29 4.90
N SER A 66 -4.46 20.44 5.49
CA SER A 66 -5.16 19.37 4.78
C SER A 66 -6.44 19.93 4.14
N VAL A 67 -6.47 20.00 2.81
CA VAL A 67 -7.62 20.53 2.07
C VAL A 67 -8.84 19.63 2.22
N ASP A 68 -8.63 18.30 2.14
CA ASP A 68 -9.72 17.32 2.22
C ASP A 68 -10.39 17.28 3.60
N LEU A 69 -9.59 17.46 4.66
CA LEU A 69 -10.09 17.46 6.03
C LEU A 69 -10.48 18.86 6.53
N ASN A 70 -10.16 19.91 5.76
CA ASN A 70 -10.31 21.30 6.15
C ASN A 70 -9.66 21.54 7.54
N ASP A 71 -8.46 21.03 7.73
CA ASP A 71 -7.78 21.00 9.02
C ASP A 71 -6.36 21.55 8.91
N TYR A 72 -5.90 22.25 9.96
CA TYR A 72 -4.60 22.92 10.04
C TYR A 72 -3.77 22.37 11.19
N ALA A 73 -2.49 22.17 10.94
CA ALA A 73 -1.52 21.82 11.97
C ALA A 73 -0.24 22.66 11.82
N GLU A 74 0.37 22.99 12.94
CA GLU A 74 1.70 23.62 13.01
C GLU A 74 2.55 22.85 14.01
N PHE A 75 3.83 22.65 13.69
CA PHE A 75 4.81 22.06 14.60
C PHE A 75 6.22 22.60 14.30
N GLY A 76 7.07 22.60 15.32
CA GLY A 76 8.48 22.96 15.19
C GLY A 76 9.34 21.77 14.78
N LEU A 77 10.35 22.01 13.96
CA LEU A 77 11.30 20.97 13.52
C LEU A 77 12.21 20.46 14.66
N ARG A 78 12.20 21.12 15.81
CA ARG A 78 12.97 20.74 17.01
C ARG A 78 12.08 20.13 18.11
N GLU A 79 10.77 20.14 17.93
CA GLU A 79 9.84 19.55 18.89
C GLU A 79 10.05 18.05 19.00
N GLU A 80 9.96 17.50 20.21
CA GLU A 80 10.11 16.06 20.46
C GLU A 80 8.80 15.33 20.30
N ASP A 81 7.69 15.96 20.66
CA ASP A 81 6.36 15.39 20.62
C ASP A 81 5.70 15.55 19.24
N ALA A 82 5.16 14.47 18.72
CA ALA A 82 4.42 14.50 17.48
C ALA A 82 3.10 15.28 17.62
N PRO A 83 2.64 15.95 16.54
CA PRO A 83 1.37 16.67 16.56
C PRO A 83 0.18 15.76 16.88
N THR A 84 -0.86 16.33 17.47
CA THR A 84 -2.08 15.59 17.87
C THR A 84 -2.90 15.13 16.66
N ALA A 85 -2.93 15.93 15.58
CA ALA A 85 -3.59 15.55 14.33
C ALA A 85 -2.91 14.34 13.70
N SER A 86 -3.63 13.25 13.52
CA SER A 86 -3.08 11.96 13.04
C SER A 86 -2.39 12.10 11.68
N TRP A 87 -2.97 12.84 10.75
CA TRP A 87 -2.39 13.07 9.43
C TRP A 87 -1.08 13.88 9.48
N ALA A 88 -0.94 14.80 10.44
CA ALA A 88 0.26 15.62 10.58
C ALA A 88 1.46 14.82 11.14
N ARG A 89 1.21 13.68 11.81
CA ARG A 89 2.26 12.77 12.30
C ARG A 89 3.09 12.19 11.17
N TYR A 90 2.50 11.94 10.00
CA TYR A 90 3.22 11.46 8.82
C TYR A 90 4.22 12.51 8.32
N ILE A 91 3.81 13.78 8.22
CA ILE A 91 4.68 14.86 7.80
C ILE A 91 5.79 15.10 8.83
N PHE A 92 5.43 15.14 10.12
CA PHE A 92 6.36 15.25 11.23
C PHE A 92 7.39 14.11 11.22
N GLY A 93 6.93 12.87 11.09
CA GLY A 93 7.79 11.69 11.04
C GLY A 93 8.78 11.73 9.88
N VAL A 94 8.35 12.10 8.68
CA VAL A 94 9.24 12.30 7.52
C VAL A 94 10.32 13.34 7.83
N CYS A 95 9.96 14.49 8.40
CA CYS A 95 10.94 15.52 8.81
C CYS A 95 11.95 14.97 9.82
N ARG A 96 11.48 14.25 10.85
CA ARG A 96 12.34 13.67 11.88
C ARG A 96 13.26 12.55 11.33
N GLU A 97 12.74 11.71 10.45
CA GLU A 97 13.55 10.64 9.86
C GLU A 97 14.61 11.18 8.90
N ILE A 98 14.34 12.26 8.16
CA ILE A 98 15.34 12.98 7.36
C ILE A 98 16.43 13.58 8.28
N GLN A 99 16.05 14.22 9.40
CA GLN A 99 16.99 14.79 10.35
C GLN A 99 17.86 13.74 11.06
N LYS A 100 17.30 12.58 11.42
CA LYS A 100 18.06 11.44 12.00
C LYS A 100 19.15 10.92 11.06
N ARG A 101 19.00 11.09 9.75
CA ARG A 101 20.01 10.76 8.73
C ARG A 101 21.07 11.85 8.56
N GLY A 102 21.07 12.85 9.43
CA GLY A 102 22.04 13.95 9.43
C GLY A 102 21.75 15.05 8.41
N CYS A 103 20.61 14.97 7.70
CA CYS A 103 20.20 15.98 6.73
C CYS A 103 19.59 17.20 7.44
N LYS A 104 19.89 18.40 6.93
CA LYS A 104 19.36 19.65 7.46
C LYS A 104 18.19 20.13 6.62
N ILE A 105 17.05 20.35 7.25
CA ILE A 105 15.87 20.94 6.63
C ILE A 105 15.45 22.17 7.44
N GLY A 106 14.82 23.14 6.77
CA GLY A 106 14.16 24.30 7.38
C GLY A 106 12.65 24.16 7.35
N GLY A 107 11.97 25.16 7.92
CA GLY A 107 10.52 25.20 7.94
C GLY A 107 9.92 25.42 6.55
N PHE A 108 8.68 24.99 6.38
CA PHE A 108 7.93 25.14 5.14
C PHE A 108 6.43 25.28 5.40
N ASP A 109 5.76 25.88 4.42
CA ASP A 109 4.31 25.92 4.33
C ASP A 109 3.83 24.87 3.35
N THR A 110 2.72 24.21 3.63
CA THR A 110 2.14 23.22 2.70
C THR A 110 0.63 23.18 2.77
N ALA A 111 -0.01 23.01 1.60
CA ALA A 111 -1.39 22.55 1.47
C ALA A 111 -1.42 21.30 0.62
N PHE A 112 -2.18 20.30 1.02
CA PHE A 112 -2.22 19.02 0.31
C PHE A 112 -3.64 18.44 0.28
N ALA A 113 -3.88 17.62 -0.74
CA ALA A 113 -5.08 16.82 -0.92
C ALA A 113 -4.75 15.52 -1.65
N GLY A 114 -5.65 14.55 -1.59
CA GLY A 114 -5.48 13.26 -2.27
C GLY A 114 -6.77 12.67 -2.78
N ASP A 115 -6.69 11.90 -3.86
CA ASP A 115 -7.77 11.05 -4.34
C ASP A 115 -7.50 9.54 -4.11
N VAL A 116 -6.48 9.22 -3.31
CA VAL A 116 -6.28 7.88 -2.79
C VAL A 116 -7.35 7.62 -1.71
N PRO A 117 -8.30 6.71 -1.94
CA PRO A 117 -9.37 6.47 -0.99
C PRO A 117 -8.86 6.01 0.37
N LEU A 118 -9.28 6.69 1.43
CA LEU A 118 -8.88 6.39 2.80
C LEU A 118 -9.50 5.06 3.29
N GLY A 119 -8.67 4.18 3.82
CA GLY A 119 -9.12 2.89 4.36
C GLY A 119 -9.46 1.83 3.31
N ALA A 120 -9.26 2.11 2.03
CA ALA A 120 -9.54 1.20 0.92
C ALA A 120 -8.36 0.26 0.57
N GLY A 121 -7.30 0.23 1.36
CA GLY A 121 -6.12 -0.62 1.12
C GLY A 121 -5.20 -0.13 0.00
N MET A 122 -5.33 1.13 -0.46
CA MET A 122 -4.52 1.72 -1.54
C MET A 122 -3.33 2.56 -1.06
N SER A 123 -2.97 2.48 0.23
CA SER A 123 -1.77 3.10 0.84
C SER A 123 -1.72 4.62 0.74
N SER A 124 -2.78 5.28 1.21
CA SER A 124 -2.79 6.75 1.30
C SER A 124 -1.71 7.32 2.24
N SER A 125 -1.31 6.59 3.29
CA SER A 125 -0.21 6.96 4.19
C SER A 125 1.13 6.99 3.45
N ALA A 126 1.48 5.90 2.76
CA ALA A 126 2.71 5.83 1.98
C ALA A 126 2.76 6.89 0.86
N ALA A 127 1.62 7.19 0.21
CA ALA A 127 1.52 8.27 -0.75
C ALA A 127 1.82 9.64 -0.12
N LEU A 128 1.28 9.91 1.07
CA LEU A 128 1.53 11.15 1.82
C LEU A 128 3.00 11.26 2.21
N GLU A 129 3.56 10.24 2.85
CA GLU A 129 4.96 10.17 3.27
C GLU A 129 5.91 10.37 2.10
N SER A 130 5.70 9.64 1.01
CA SER A 130 6.55 9.70 -0.18
C SER A 130 6.45 11.06 -0.88
N THR A 131 5.28 11.72 -0.86
CA THR A 131 5.13 13.08 -1.38
C THR A 131 6.05 14.04 -0.62
N PHE A 132 6.02 14.01 0.71
CA PHE A 132 6.85 14.91 1.53
C PHE A 132 8.33 14.52 1.53
N ALA A 133 8.65 13.23 1.56
CA ALA A 133 10.04 12.78 1.49
C ALA A 133 10.71 13.21 0.17
N ASN A 134 10.02 13.02 -0.97
CA ASN A 134 10.53 13.45 -2.26
C ASN A 134 10.63 14.98 -2.36
N ALA A 135 9.60 15.70 -1.92
CA ALA A 135 9.58 17.15 -1.96
C ALA A 135 10.71 17.78 -1.13
N LEU A 136 10.90 17.32 0.11
CA LEU A 136 11.97 17.84 0.98
C LEU A 136 13.35 17.47 0.45
N ASN A 137 13.52 16.28 -0.13
CA ASN A 137 14.77 15.89 -0.80
C ASN A 137 15.14 16.85 -1.93
N GLU A 138 14.20 17.23 -2.78
CA GLU A 138 14.43 18.16 -3.88
C GLU A 138 14.61 19.61 -3.39
N LEU A 139 13.69 20.13 -2.57
CA LEU A 139 13.69 21.51 -2.12
C LEU A 139 14.92 21.88 -1.29
N PHE A 140 15.46 20.95 -0.53
CA PHE A 140 16.68 21.14 0.26
C PHE A 140 17.94 20.57 -0.40
N SER A 141 17.83 20.00 -1.61
CA SER A 141 18.93 19.37 -2.35
C SER A 141 19.71 18.34 -1.50
N LEU A 142 18.98 17.44 -0.83
CA LEU A 142 19.57 16.55 0.17
C LEU A 142 20.37 15.39 -0.46
N GLY A 143 20.08 15.03 -1.70
CA GLY A 143 20.77 13.94 -2.42
C GLY A 143 20.43 12.55 -1.86
N ILE A 144 19.29 12.38 -1.20
CA ILE A 144 18.81 11.10 -0.65
C ILE A 144 18.37 10.23 -1.84
N ASP A 145 18.85 9.00 -1.92
CA ASP A 145 18.44 8.07 -2.96
C ASP A 145 17.01 7.52 -2.75
N LYS A 146 16.45 6.95 -3.81
CA LYS A 146 15.06 6.48 -3.79
C LYS A 146 14.78 5.37 -2.77
N PHE A 147 15.73 4.46 -2.53
CA PHE A 147 15.56 3.42 -1.52
C PHE A 147 15.49 4.03 -0.12
N GLU A 148 16.34 5.01 0.14
CA GLU A 148 16.34 5.68 1.43
C GLU A 148 15.10 6.56 1.61
N LEU A 149 14.54 7.16 0.54
CA LEU A 149 13.25 7.84 0.60
C LEU A 149 12.11 6.87 1.00
N ALA A 150 12.09 5.66 0.43
CA ALA A 150 11.12 4.64 0.83
C ALA A 150 11.30 4.21 2.30
N ARG A 151 12.55 4.06 2.77
CA ARG A 151 12.85 3.73 4.18
C ARG A 151 12.47 4.85 5.14
N ILE A 152 12.56 6.12 4.72
CA ILE A 152 12.08 7.25 5.52
C ILE A 152 10.58 7.12 5.77
N GLY A 153 9.77 6.81 4.75
CA GLY A 153 8.34 6.57 4.91
C GLY A 153 8.07 5.39 5.85
N GLN A 154 8.69 4.23 5.61
CA GLN A 154 8.54 3.06 6.49
C GLN A 154 8.93 3.36 7.95
N SER A 155 10.04 4.06 8.17
CA SER A 155 10.48 4.44 9.51
C SER A 155 9.50 5.43 10.18
N THR A 156 8.84 6.27 9.38
CA THR A 156 7.77 7.16 9.84
C THR A 156 6.59 6.38 10.39
N GLU A 157 6.09 5.37 9.64
CA GLU A 157 5.02 4.47 10.11
C GLU A 157 5.41 3.78 11.42
N HIS A 158 6.63 3.23 11.49
CA HIS A 158 7.12 2.48 12.65
C HIS A 158 7.27 3.33 13.92
N ASN A 159 7.83 4.53 13.77
CA ASN A 159 8.28 5.33 14.90
C ASN A 159 7.25 6.37 15.36
N TYR A 160 6.35 6.81 14.47
CA TYR A 160 5.42 7.91 14.76
C TYR A 160 3.94 7.56 14.57
N CYS A 161 3.65 6.49 13.80
CA CYS A 161 2.27 6.07 13.54
C CYS A 161 1.91 4.73 14.20
N GLY A 162 2.90 3.97 14.72
CA GLY A 162 2.68 2.73 15.48
C GLY A 162 2.33 1.50 14.62
N VAL A 163 2.51 1.57 13.30
CA VAL A 163 2.28 0.47 12.37
C VAL A 163 3.61 -0.15 11.97
N LYS A 164 3.79 -1.46 12.23
CA LYS A 164 5.01 -2.21 11.87
C LYS A 164 4.90 -2.80 10.46
N CYS A 165 4.62 -1.94 9.47
CA CYS A 165 4.50 -2.33 8.07
C CYS A 165 5.83 -2.84 7.47
N GLY A 166 5.73 -3.55 6.35
CA GLY A 166 6.87 -3.81 5.46
C GLY A 166 7.22 -2.59 4.61
N ILE A 167 8.04 -2.77 3.58
CA ILE A 167 8.54 -1.68 2.73
C ILE A 167 7.69 -1.49 1.45
N MET A 168 6.82 -2.43 1.12
CA MET A 168 6.13 -2.53 -0.16
C MET A 168 5.44 -1.23 -0.60
N ASP A 169 4.71 -0.62 0.31
CA ASP A 169 3.84 0.52 0.02
C ASP A 169 4.64 1.76 -0.37
N GLN A 170 5.65 2.10 0.45
CA GLN A 170 6.54 3.22 0.20
C GLN A 170 7.42 2.96 -1.03
N PHE A 171 7.88 1.72 -1.21
CA PHE A 171 8.64 1.34 -2.39
C PHE A 171 7.81 1.56 -3.66
N ALA A 172 6.57 1.08 -3.70
CA ALA A 172 5.70 1.25 -4.85
C ALA A 172 5.41 2.72 -5.16
N SER A 173 5.16 3.54 -4.11
CA SER A 173 4.92 4.98 -4.26
C SER A 173 6.13 5.73 -4.80
N VAL A 174 7.36 5.32 -4.45
CA VAL A 174 8.60 6.00 -4.89
C VAL A 174 9.09 5.49 -6.25
N PHE A 175 9.05 4.17 -6.49
CA PHE A 175 9.65 3.54 -7.68
C PHE A 175 8.64 3.28 -8.80
N GLY A 176 7.36 3.60 -8.64
CA GLY A 176 6.34 3.39 -9.64
C GLY A 176 6.77 3.78 -11.05
N LYS A 177 6.35 2.98 -12.05
CA LYS A 177 6.59 3.21 -13.47
C LYS A 177 5.30 2.90 -14.23
N ALA A 178 4.84 3.85 -15.02
CA ALA A 178 3.63 3.70 -15.81
C ALA A 178 3.65 2.40 -16.64
N GLY A 179 2.55 1.65 -16.63
CA GLY A 179 2.40 0.40 -17.34
C GLY A 179 3.27 -0.77 -16.85
N HIS A 180 3.84 -0.70 -15.64
CA HIS A 180 4.68 -1.77 -15.10
C HIS A 180 4.34 -2.07 -13.63
N LEU A 181 4.26 -3.35 -13.30
CA LEU A 181 4.36 -3.84 -11.94
C LEU A 181 5.84 -4.05 -11.57
N MET A 182 6.12 -4.19 -10.29
CA MET A 182 7.48 -4.36 -9.78
C MET A 182 7.56 -5.59 -8.87
N ARG A 183 8.35 -6.60 -9.26
CA ARG A 183 8.71 -7.64 -8.31
C ARG A 183 9.86 -7.13 -7.45
N LEU A 184 9.60 -6.89 -6.17
CA LEU A 184 10.61 -6.52 -5.20
C LEU A 184 10.95 -7.75 -4.34
N ASP A 185 12.25 -8.03 -4.19
CA ASP A 185 12.80 -8.88 -3.15
C ASP A 185 13.02 -8.03 -1.90
N CYS A 186 12.18 -8.18 -0.88
CA CYS A 186 12.25 -7.34 0.33
C CYS A 186 13.45 -7.68 1.25
N ARG A 187 14.21 -8.74 0.97
CA ARG A 187 15.43 -9.09 1.68
C ARG A 187 16.67 -8.45 1.07
N SER A 188 16.85 -8.58 -0.26
CA SER A 188 18.01 -8.00 -0.98
C SER A 188 17.76 -6.57 -1.44
N MET A 189 16.51 -6.13 -1.51
CA MET A 189 16.05 -4.88 -2.13
C MET A 189 16.30 -4.83 -3.64
N GLU A 190 16.58 -5.95 -4.28
CA GLU A 190 16.62 -6.04 -5.73
C GLU A 190 15.21 -6.08 -6.30
N PHE A 191 15.00 -5.44 -7.44
CA PHE A 191 13.70 -5.42 -8.07
C PHE A 191 13.77 -5.48 -9.60
N GLU A 192 12.67 -5.93 -10.21
CA GLU A 192 12.50 -6.03 -11.64
C GLU A 192 11.15 -5.48 -12.07
N TYR A 193 11.13 -4.71 -13.16
CA TYR A 193 9.90 -4.21 -13.77
C TYR A 193 9.30 -5.24 -14.72
N PHE A 194 8.00 -5.47 -14.58
CA PHE A 194 7.21 -6.33 -15.47
C PHE A 194 6.19 -5.46 -16.22
N PRO A 195 6.19 -5.47 -17.58
CA PRO A 195 5.13 -4.83 -18.33
C PRO A 195 3.77 -5.39 -17.91
N PHE A 196 2.80 -4.51 -17.69
CA PHE A 196 1.46 -4.89 -17.25
C PHE A 196 0.42 -4.03 -17.97
N ASP A 197 -0.15 -4.61 -19.02
CA ASP A 197 -1.21 -4.02 -19.85
C ASP A 197 -2.33 -5.04 -20.03
N PRO A 198 -3.15 -5.28 -18.98
CA PRO A 198 -4.21 -6.28 -19.04
C PRO A 198 -5.26 -5.97 -20.11
N GLU A 199 -5.51 -4.70 -20.43
CA GLU A 199 -6.51 -4.31 -21.43
C GLU A 199 -6.14 -4.80 -22.84
N LYS A 200 -4.86 -4.79 -23.18
CA LYS A 200 -4.35 -5.34 -24.44
C LYS A 200 -4.63 -6.84 -24.59
N HIS A 201 -4.75 -7.53 -23.46
CA HIS A 201 -5.01 -8.99 -23.41
C HIS A 201 -6.48 -9.32 -23.08
N GLY A 202 -7.38 -8.33 -23.15
CA GLY A 202 -8.82 -8.52 -22.94
C GLY A 202 -9.25 -8.59 -21.48
N TYR A 203 -8.44 -8.04 -20.55
CA TYR A 203 -8.75 -7.96 -19.13
C TYR A 203 -8.77 -6.52 -18.62
N LYS A 204 -9.46 -6.31 -17.52
CA LYS A 204 -9.45 -5.05 -16.73
C LYS A 204 -9.15 -5.35 -15.27
N VAL A 205 -8.46 -4.42 -14.62
CA VAL A 205 -8.29 -4.44 -13.16
C VAL A 205 -9.28 -3.47 -12.53
N VAL A 206 -10.04 -3.96 -11.55
CA VAL A 206 -11.01 -3.16 -10.79
C VAL A 206 -10.96 -3.50 -9.32
N LEU A 207 -11.10 -2.48 -8.49
CA LEU A 207 -11.18 -2.62 -7.05
C LEU A 207 -12.63 -2.50 -6.61
N LEU A 208 -13.08 -3.41 -5.76
CA LEU A 208 -14.36 -3.33 -5.07
C LEU A 208 -14.10 -3.10 -3.57
N ASP A 209 -14.44 -1.90 -3.10
CA ASP A 209 -14.27 -1.49 -1.71
C ASP A 209 -15.52 -1.91 -0.90
N SER A 210 -15.30 -2.75 0.09
CA SER A 210 -16.35 -3.22 1.00
C SER A 210 -16.91 -2.11 1.90
N VAL A 211 -16.25 -0.94 1.94
CA VAL A 211 -16.57 0.18 2.86
C VAL A 211 -16.37 -0.18 4.34
N VAL A 212 -15.92 -1.39 4.64
CA VAL A 212 -15.50 -1.77 5.99
C VAL A 212 -14.18 -1.08 6.31
N LYS A 213 -14.20 -0.22 7.33
CA LYS A 213 -13.02 0.52 7.76
C LYS A 213 -12.36 -0.20 8.92
N HIS A 214 -11.05 -0.45 8.80
CA HIS A 214 -10.22 -0.87 9.91
C HIS A 214 -9.06 0.11 10.11
N GLU A 215 -8.78 0.43 11.36
CA GLU A 215 -7.55 1.12 11.73
C GLU A 215 -6.46 0.05 11.90
N LEU A 216 -5.36 0.15 11.17
CA LEU A 216 -4.22 -0.78 11.32
C LEU A 216 -3.48 -0.55 12.64
N VAL A 217 -3.58 0.66 13.20
CA VAL A 217 -2.99 1.03 14.50
C VAL A 217 -3.69 0.26 15.62
N GLY A 218 -2.94 -0.52 16.39
CA GLY A 218 -3.49 -1.36 17.47
C GLY A 218 -4.32 -2.56 16.98
N SER A 219 -4.29 -2.84 15.68
CA SER A 219 -5.01 -3.95 15.06
C SER A 219 -4.24 -5.28 15.17
N PRO A 220 -4.90 -6.41 14.85
CA PRO A 220 -4.26 -7.71 14.71
C PRO A 220 -3.14 -7.79 13.65
N TYR A 221 -2.88 -6.73 12.88
CA TYR A 221 -1.81 -6.69 11.88
C TYR A 221 -0.42 -6.96 12.50
N ASN A 222 -0.10 -6.29 13.61
CA ASN A 222 1.17 -6.49 14.31
C ASN A 222 1.29 -7.91 14.87
N ASP A 223 0.18 -8.55 15.26
CA ASP A 223 0.15 -9.94 15.73
C ASP A 223 0.50 -10.93 14.62
N ARG A 224 0.10 -10.64 13.37
CA ARG A 224 0.47 -11.46 12.19
C ARG A 224 1.97 -11.47 11.98
N ARG A 225 2.59 -10.30 12.05
CA ARG A 225 4.04 -10.17 11.96
C ARG A 225 4.74 -10.91 13.10
N ALA A 226 4.32 -10.71 14.34
CA ALA A 226 4.88 -11.40 15.51
C ALA A 226 4.76 -12.93 15.41
N SER A 227 3.66 -13.43 14.85
CA SER A 227 3.45 -14.86 14.58
C SER A 227 4.52 -15.41 13.62
N CYS A 228 4.77 -14.71 12.52
CA CYS A 228 5.80 -15.08 11.54
C CYS A 228 7.21 -15.05 12.16
N GLU A 229 7.53 -14.02 12.95
CA GLU A 229 8.82 -13.88 13.64
C GLU A 229 9.06 -15.04 14.63
N ARG A 230 8.02 -15.46 15.37
CA ARG A 230 8.13 -16.64 16.27
C ARG A 230 8.47 -17.92 15.51
N VAL A 231 7.80 -18.18 14.38
CA VAL A 231 8.05 -19.38 13.57
C VAL A 231 9.44 -19.32 12.93
N ALA A 232 9.83 -18.17 12.38
CA ALA A 232 11.17 -17.98 11.83
C ALA A 232 12.26 -18.29 12.88
N ALA A 233 12.09 -17.81 14.12
CA ALA A 233 13.01 -18.11 15.23
C ALA A 233 13.09 -19.60 15.55
N VAL A 234 11.96 -20.33 15.57
CA VAL A 234 11.94 -21.79 15.78
C VAL A 234 12.64 -22.53 14.65
N LEU A 235 12.56 -22.02 13.42
CA LEU A 235 13.28 -22.55 12.25
C LEU A 235 14.76 -22.16 12.21
N GLY A 236 15.22 -21.28 13.11
CA GLY A 236 16.60 -20.76 13.12
C GLY A 236 16.87 -19.81 11.96
N GLN A 237 15.86 -19.11 11.45
CA GLN A 237 15.93 -18.18 10.33
C GLN A 237 15.58 -16.76 10.79
N GLU A 238 16.09 -15.76 10.06
CA GLU A 238 15.74 -14.36 10.30
C GLU A 238 14.32 -14.05 9.83
N PHE A 239 13.91 -14.65 8.70
CA PHE A 239 12.60 -14.45 8.06
C PHE A 239 12.04 -15.80 7.61
N LEU A 240 10.73 -15.85 7.33
CA LEU A 240 10.10 -17.02 6.70
C LEU A 240 10.49 -17.20 5.22
N ARG A 241 11.10 -16.19 4.60
CA ARG A 241 11.61 -16.28 3.24
C ARG A 241 12.65 -17.38 3.11
N GLY A 242 12.39 -18.33 2.22
CA GLY A 242 13.25 -19.50 2.00
C GLY A 242 12.95 -20.67 2.93
N ALA A 243 12.04 -20.55 3.88
CA ALA A 243 11.51 -21.69 4.60
C ALA A 243 10.69 -22.59 3.64
N THR A 244 10.76 -23.92 3.86
CA THR A 244 9.98 -24.89 3.07
C THR A 244 8.84 -25.47 3.89
N MET A 245 7.83 -26.01 3.21
CA MET A 245 6.75 -26.74 3.88
C MET A 245 7.25 -27.96 4.64
N GLU A 246 8.33 -28.59 4.18
CA GLU A 246 8.97 -29.70 4.90
C GLU A 246 9.55 -29.24 6.24
N GLN A 247 10.30 -28.13 6.22
CA GLN A 247 10.85 -27.53 7.45
C GLN A 247 9.74 -27.10 8.42
N LEU A 248 8.68 -26.46 7.92
CA LEU A 248 7.54 -26.07 8.73
C LEU A 248 6.86 -27.28 9.37
N ASN A 249 6.63 -28.35 8.60
CA ASN A 249 6.04 -29.60 9.11
C ASN A 249 6.90 -30.26 10.19
N ALA A 250 8.22 -30.19 10.06
CA ALA A 250 9.16 -30.76 11.05
C ALA A 250 9.13 -30.06 12.42
N VAL A 251 8.62 -28.85 12.49
CA VAL A 251 8.50 -28.07 13.74
C VAL A 251 7.06 -27.90 14.21
N LYS A 252 6.08 -28.55 13.56
CA LYS A 252 4.64 -28.37 13.82
C LYS A 252 4.28 -28.54 15.30
N ASP A 253 4.88 -29.53 15.97
CA ASP A 253 4.62 -29.81 17.38
C ASP A 253 5.30 -28.80 18.34
N LYS A 254 6.14 -27.88 17.83
CA LYS A 254 6.86 -26.86 18.60
C LYS A 254 6.23 -25.47 18.51
N ILE A 255 5.21 -25.30 17.70
CA ILE A 255 4.53 -24.04 17.47
C ILE A 255 3.01 -24.20 17.63
N SER A 256 2.29 -23.10 17.80
CA SER A 256 0.82 -23.14 17.85
C SER A 256 0.23 -23.50 16.49
N GLU A 257 -1.01 -24.02 16.47
CA GLU A 257 -1.74 -24.26 15.22
C GLU A 257 -1.94 -22.97 14.44
N GLU A 258 -2.19 -21.88 15.12
CA GLU A 258 -2.33 -20.54 14.55
C GLU A 258 -1.04 -20.09 13.87
N ASP A 259 0.11 -20.18 14.55
CA ASP A 259 1.41 -19.84 13.98
C ASP A 259 1.76 -20.74 12.79
N TYR A 260 1.40 -22.03 12.85
CA TYR A 260 1.59 -22.96 11.73
C TYR A 260 0.79 -22.55 10.50
N LYS A 261 -0.52 -22.21 10.65
CA LYS A 261 -1.37 -21.77 9.54
C LYS A 261 -0.82 -20.50 8.90
N ARG A 262 -0.45 -19.51 9.72
CA ARG A 262 0.10 -18.24 9.25
C ARG A 262 1.40 -18.42 8.48
N ALA A 263 2.34 -19.21 9.01
CA ALA A 263 3.59 -19.52 8.32
C ALA A 263 3.35 -20.28 7.01
N ARG A 264 2.39 -21.22 7.00
CA ARG A 264 2.01 -21.97 5.79
C ARG A 264 1.53 -21.04 4.67
N TYR A 265 0.70 -20.04 5.03
CA TYR A 265 0.25 -19.04 4.07
C TYR A 265 1.44 -18.29 3.46
N VAL A 266 2.33 -17.74 4.29
CA VAL A 266 3.48 -16.94 3.84
C VAL A 266 4.41 -17.76 2.94
N ILE A 267 4.77 -18.99 3.34
CA ILE A 267 5.62 -19.88 2.55
C ILE A 267 4.97 -20.19 1.18
N GLY A 268 3.66 -20.43 1.15
CA GLY A 268 2.93 -20.67 -0.09
C GLY A 268 2.83 -19.41 -0.96
N GLU A 269 2.69 -18.23 -0.36
CA GLU A 269 2.57 -16.96 -1.08
C GLU A 269 3.84 -16.60 -1.84
N GLU A 270 5.02 -16.90 -1.31
CA GLU A 270 6.29 -16.74 -2.01
C GLU A 270 6.29 -17.45 -3.38
N GLN A 271 5.82 -18.69 -3.42
CA GLN A 271 5.75 -19.46 -4.67
C GLN A 271 4.69 -18.87 -5.62
N ARG A 272 3.55 -18.42 -5.10
CA ARG A 272 2.50 -17.80 -5.92
C ARG A 272 2.98 -16.53 -6.60
N VAL A 273 3.78 -15.70 -5.94
CA VAL A 273 4.40 -14.52 -6.56
C VAL A 273 5.27 -14.93 -7.75
N MET A 274 6.13 -15.94 -7.58
CA MET A 274 6.99 -16.42 -8.66
C MET A 274 6.18 -17.01 -9.83
N ASP A 275 5.14 -17.79 -9.54
CA ASP A 275 4.25 -18.35 -10.55
C ASP A 275 3.57 -17.25 -11.37
N VAL A 276 3.10 -16.18 -10.72
CA VAL A 276 2.47 -15.02 -11.40
C VAL A 276 3.48 -14.26 -12.25
N CYS A 277 4.71 -14.07 -11.78
CA CYS A 277 5.76 -13.46 -12.60
C CYS A 277 6.03 -14.25 -13.88
N GLU A 278 6.13 -15.59 -13.78
CA GLU A 278 6.34 -16.44 -14.96
C GLU A 278 5.10 -16.50 -15.86
N ALA A 279 3.90 -16.45 -15.30
CA ALA A 279 2.66 -16.38 -16.07
C ALA A 279 2.57 -15.09 -16.89
N LEU A 280 2.87 -13.93 -16.28
CA LEU A 280 2.86 -12.64 -16.98
C LEU A 280 3.88 -12.54 -18.11
N LYS A 281 5.05 -13.18 -18.00
CA LYS A 281 6.02 -13.26 -19.12
C LYS A 281 5.47 -13.97 -20.34
N ARG A 282 4.40 -14.74 -20.20
CA ARG A 282 3.72 -15.51 -21.27
C ARG A 282 2.32 -15.00 -21.54
N ASP A 283 1.93 -13.86 -20.99
CA ASP A 283 0.58 -13.30 -21.08
C ASP A 283 -0.53 -14.25 -20.58
N ASP A 284 -0.20 -15.16 -19.64
CA ASP A 284 -1.12 -16.14 -19.06
C ASP A 284 -1.91 -15.55 -17.90
N TYR A 285 -2.89 -14.71 -18.22
CA TYR A 285 -3.75 -14.05 -17.22
C TYR A 285 -4.70 -15.02 -16.50
N GLU A 286 -4.99 -16.21 -17.05
CA GLU A 286 -5.79 -17.23 -16.36
C GLU A 286 -5.01 -17.81 -15.17
N THR A 287 -3.74 -18.12 -15.34
CA THR A 287 -2.87 -18.54 -14.21
C THR A 287 -2.72 -17.43 -13.18
N VAL A 288 -2.54 -16.17 -13.61
CA VAL A 288 -2.52 -15.02 -12.69
C VAL A 288 -3.77 -15.00 -11.81
N GLY A 289 -4.95 -15.08 -12.44
CA GLY A 289 -6.23 -15.06 -11.73
C GLY A 289 -6.41 -16.26 -10.78
N ALA A 290 -6.01 -17.45 -11.19
CA ALA A 290 -6.06 -18.64 -10.34
C ALA A 290 -5.22 -18.45 -9.06
N ARG A 291 -3.98 -17.92 -9.18
CA ARG A 291 -3.13 -17.64 -8.03
C ARG A 291 -3.70 -16.52 -7.13
N MET A 292 -4.38 -15.53 -7.71
CA MET A 292 -5.09 -14.51 -6.91
C MET A 292 -6.16 -15.13 -6.00
N TYR A 293 -6.96 -16.09 -6.48
CA TYR A 293 -7.94 -16.80 -5.64
C TYR A 293 -7.27 -17.66 -4.55
N GLU A 294 -6.18 -18.35 -4.87
CA GLU A 294 -5.43 -19.11 -3.86
C GLU A 294 -4.91 -18.19 -2.75
N THR A 295 -4.38 -17.00 -3.12
CA THR A 295 -3.96 -15.98 -2.15
C THR A 295 -5.14 -15.51 -1.30
N HIS A 296 -6.31 -15.23 -1.91
CA HIS A 296 -7.49 -14.79 -1.17
C HIS A 296 -7.87 -15.77 -0.08
N TRP A 297 -8.05 -17.05 -0.44
CA TRP A 297 -8.47 -18.06 0.53
C TRP A 297 -7.37 -18.39 1.54
N GLY A 298 -6.10 -18.26 1.17
CA GLY A 298 -4.99 -18.33 2.12
C GLY A 298 -5.02 -17.19 3.15
N MET A 299 -5.28 -15.96 2.69
CA MET A 299 -5.44 -14.79 3.57
C MET A 299 -6.67 -14.92 4.48
N SER A 300 -7.77 -15.47 3.98
CA SER A 300 -9.00 -15.64 4.75
C SER A 300 -8.90 -16.78 5.76
N LEU A 301 -8.46 -17.97 5.36
CA LEU A 301 -8.57 -19.21 6.14
C LEU A 301 -7.34 -19.51 7.00
N ASP A 302 -6.14 -19.17 6.50
CA ASP A 302 -4.87 -19.48 7.17
C ASP A 302 -4.29 -18.26 7.90
N TYR A 303 -4.32 -17.10 7.23
CA TYR A 303 -3.75 -15.87 7.79
C TYR A 303 -4.75 -15.06 8.61
N GLU A 304 -6.04 -15.32 8.40
CA GLU A 304 -7.17 -14.75 9.15
C GLU A 304 -7.16 -13.21 9.14
N VAL A 305 -6.99 -12.62 7.94
CA VAL A 305 -7.00 -11.18 7.70
C VAL A 305 -8.17 -10.73 6.81
N SER A 306 -9.13 -11.62 6.53
CA SER A 306 -10.34 -11.27 5.81
C SER A 306 -11.44 -10.74 6.73
N CYS A 307 -12.53 -10.30 6.11
CA CYS A 307 -13.82 -10.10 6.73
C CYS A 307 -14.91 -10.71 5.84
N GLU A 308 -16.13 -10.84 6.39
CA GLU A 308 -17.24 -11.48 5.69
C GLU A 308 -17.56 -10.80 4.35
N GLU A 309 -17.47 -9.48 4.30
CA GLU A 309 -17.76 -8.66 3.13
C GLU A 309 -16.72 -8.88 1.99
N LEU A 310 -15.43 -9.03 2.34
CA LEU A 310 -14.38 -9.31 1.36
C LEU A 310 -14.49 -10.73 0.80
N ASP A 311 -14.76 -11.72 1.66
CA ASP A 311 -14.98 -13.10 1.24
C ASP A 311 -16.22 -13.21 0.34
N PHE A 312 -17.26 -12.46 0.67
CA PHE A 312 -18.47 -12.39 -0.15
C PHE A 312 -18.20 -11.79 -1.53
N LEU A 313 -17.45 -10.69 -1.62
CA LEU A 313 -17.07 -10.08 -2.90
C LEU A 313 -16.24 -11.03 -3.77
N ALA A 314 -15.28 -11.74 -3.18
CA ALA A 314 -14.47 -12.72 -3.89
C ALA A 314 -15.28 -13.94 -4.37
N ALA A 315 -16.25 -14.40 -3.55
CA ALA A 315 -17.17 -15.46 -3.93
C ALA A 315 -18.07 -15.03 -5.10
N VAL A 316 -18.66 -13.84 -5.06
CA VAL A 316 -19.47 -13.29 -6.16
C VAL A 316 -18.62 -13.14 -7.43
N ALA A 317 -17.37 -12.68 -7.31
CA ALA A 317 -16.46 -12.60 -8.46
C ALA A 317 -16.27 -13.97 -9.11
N LYS A 318 -16.05 -15.02 -8.31
CA LYS A 318 -15.89 -16.39 -8.81
C LYS A 318 -17.15 -16.93 -9.48
N GLU A 319 -18.33 -16.67 -8.90
CA GLU A 319 -19.62 -17.04 -9.49
C GLU A 319 -19.86 -16.35 -10.84
N CYS A 320 -19.41 -15.10 -11.00
CA CYS A 320 -19.51 -14.35 -12.25
C CYS A 320 -18.44 -14.74 -13.30
N GLY A 321 -17.56 -15.69 -13.03
CA GLY A 321 -16.51 -16.12 -13.94
C GLY A 321 -15.34 -15.14 -14.06
N VAL A 322 -15.14 -14.26 -13.06
CA VAL A 322 -13.99 -13.37 -12.98
C VAL A 322 -12.72 -14.19 -12.85
N ALA A 323 -11.69 -13.86 -13.64
CA ALA A 323 -10.47 -14.66 -13.73
C ALA A 323 -9.72 -14.72 -12.38
N GLY A 324 -9.68 -13.63 -11.62
CA GLY A 324 -9.04 -13.58 -10.31
C GLY A 324 -9.64 -12.50 -9.40
N SER A 325 -9.76 -12.82 -8.11
CA SER A 325 -10.20 -11.87 -7.08
C SER A 325 -9.52 -12.18 -5.76
N ARG A 326 -9.06 -11.15 -5.05
CA ARG A 326 -8.45 -11.30 -3.74
C ARG A 326 -8.49 -10.01 -2.92
N ILE A 327 -8.37 -10.17 -1.61
CA ILE A 327 -8.13 -9.06 -0.67
C ILE A 327 -6.84 -8.33 -1.06
N MET A 328 -6.82 -7.01 -1.02
CA MET A 328 -5.66 -6.19 -1.31
C MET A 328 -5.20 -5.42 -0.06
N GLY A 329 -3.89 -5.42 0.18
CA GLY A 329 -3.27 -4.77 1.34
C GLY A 329 -3.35 -5.61 2.61
N GLY A 330 -3.31 -4.95 3.77
CA GLY A 330 -3.25 -5.61 5.08
C GLY A 330 -4.49 -6.39 5.50
N GLY A 331 -5.59 -6.30 4.77
CA GLY A 331 -6.85 -6.98 5.08
C GLY A 331 -7.67 -6.26 6.17
N PHE A 332 -8.52 -7.02 6.85
CA PHE A 332 -9.48 -6.58 7.87
C PHE A 332 -10.55 -5.60 7.35
N GLY A 333 -10.68 -5.43 6.06
CA GLY A 333 -11.56 -4.51 5.33
C GLY A 333 -10.86 -3.98 4.07
N GLY A 334 -11.36 -2.87 3.53
CA GLY A 334 -10.86 -2.28 2.30
C GLY A 334 -11.37 -2.97 1.05
N CYS A 335 -10.49 -3.21 0.06
CA CYS A 335 -10.87 -3.66 -1.27
C CYS A 335 -10.52 -5.12 -1.56
N THR A 336 -11.31 -5.71 -2.47
CA THR A 336 -10.79 -6.76 -3.35
C THR A 336 -10.21 -6.16 -4.61
N ILE A 337 -9.08 -6.71 -5.11
CA ILE A 337 -8.57 -6.47 -6.46
C ILE A 337 -9.05 -7.61 -7.37
N ASN A 338 -9.62 -7.24 -8.52
CA ASN A 338 -10.27 -8.18 -9.42
C ASN A 338 -9.68 -8.05 -10.82
N LEU A 339 -9.29 -9.19 -11.41
CA LEU A 339 -8.83 -9.33 -12.78
C LEU A 339 -10.01 -9.85 -13.61
N VAL A 340 -10.66 -8.98 -14.37
CA VAL A 340 -11.95 -9.23 -15.00
C VAL A 340 -11.79 -9.25 -16.51
N LYS A 341 -12.31 -10.28 -17.21
CA LYS A 341 -12.41 -10.25 -18.68
C LYS A 341 -13.25 -9.05 -19.10
N THR A 342 -12.80 -8.32 -20.13
CA THR A 342 -13.45 -7.07 -20.57
C THR A 342 -14.93 -7.29 -20.89
N GLU A 343 -15.28 -8.42 -21.48
CA GLU A 343 -16.67 -8.80 -21.81
C GLU A 343 -17.56 -9.05 -20.59
N LEU A 344 -16.98 -9.42 -19.44
CA LEU A 344 -17.71 -9.65 -18.19
C LEU A 344 -17.78 -8.42 -17.28
N TYR A 345 -17.04 -7.36 -17.60
CA TYR A 345 -16.83 -6.24 -16.67
C TYR A 345 -18.14 -5.61 -16.20
N ASP A 346 -19.00 -5.18 -17.11
CA ASP A 346 -20.24 -4.46 -16.75
C ASP A 346 -21.23 -5.37 -16.02
N SER A 347 -21.37 -6.64 -16.46
CA SER A 347 -22.25 -7.61 -15.81
C SER A 347 -21.75 -8.00 -14.41
N PHE A 348 -20.44 -8.14 -14.22
CA PHE A 348 -19.84 -8.40 -12.94
C PHE A 348 -20.08 -7.24 -11.96
N ILE A 349 -19.80 -6.00 -12.37
CA ILE A 349 -20.00 -4.82 -11.51
C ILE A 349 -21.47 -4.69 -11.10
N ALA A 350 -22.40 -4.83 -12.03
CA ALA A 350 -23.83 -4.78 -11.73
C ALA A 350 -24.26 -5.88 -10.73
N THR A 351 -23.80 -7.11 -10.95
CA THR A 351 -24.10 -8.24 -10.07
C THR A 351 -23.49 -8.06 -8.68
N ALA A 352 -22.23 -7.65 -8.59
CA ALA A 352 -21.54 -7.42 -7.32
C ALA A 352 -22.25 -6.35 -6.50
N LYS A 353 -22.62 -5.21 -7.12
CA LYS A 353 -23.38 -4.14 -6.46
C LYS A 353 -24.73 -4.63 -5.96
N ALA A 354 -25.51 -5.30 -6.80
CA ALA A 354 -26.84 -5.77 -6.42
C ALA A 354 -26.80 -6.77 -5.28
N LYS A 355 -25.99 -7.82 -5.38
CA LYS A 355 -25.86 -8.86 -4.35
C LYS A 355 -25.29 -8.30 -3.03
N PHE A 356 -24.33 -7.40 -3.11
CA PHE A 356 -23.73 -6.79 -1.93
C PHE A 356 -24.73 -5.87 -1.23
N ALA A 357 -25.49 -5.05 -1.99
CA ALA A 357 -26.52 -4.19 -1.45
C ALA A 357 -27.67 -4.98 -0.82
N GLU A 358 -28.08 -6.11 -1.42
CA GLU A 358 -29.08 -7.02 -0.86
C GLU A 358 -28.64 -7.58 0.51
N ARG A 359 -27.36 -7.95 0.65
CA ARG A 359 -26.84 -8.58 1.87
C ARG A 359 -26.48 -7.58 2.96
N TYR A 360 -25.85 -6.44 2.61
CA TYR A 360 -25.25 -5.51 3.57
C TYR A 360 -25.96 -4.14 3.63
N GLY A 361 -26.99 -3.89 2.80
CA GLY A 361 -27.77 -2.65 2.82
C GLY A 361 -27.10 -1.45 2.13
N HIS A 362 -25.94 -1.63 1.49
CA HIS A 362 -25.24 -0.62 0.69
C HIS A 362 -24.45 -1.26 -0.43
N GLU A 363 -24.17 -0.50 -1.50
CA GLU A 363 -23.31 -0.96 -2.57
C GLU A 363 -21.81 -0.88 -2.19
N PRO A 364 -20.95 -1.77 -2.73
CA PRO A 364 -19.51 -1.58 -2.66
C PRO A 364 -19.12 -0.39 -3.55
N ARG A 365 -18.05 0.34 -3.19
CA ARG A 365 -17.50 1.35 -4.07
C ARG A 365 -16.62 0.70 -5.13
N VAL A 366 -16.67 1.23 -6.34
CA VAL A 366 -15.92 0.70 -7.49
C VAL A 366 -14.84 1.70 -7.87
N TYR A 367 -13.59 1.23 -7.96
CA TYR A 367 -12.47 2.05 -8.41
C TYR A 367 -11.77 1.38 -9.59
N SER A 368 -11.75 2.08 -10.72
CA SER A 368 -10.82 1.77 -11.79
C SER A 368 -9.46 2.35 -11.44
N VAL A 369 -8.40 1.63 -11.77
CA VAL A 369 -7.01 2.04 -11.52
C VAL A 369 -6.18 1.86 -12.78
N VAL A 370 -5.26 2.80 -13.00
CA VAL A 370 -4.27 2.74 -14.07
C VAL A 370 -2.89 2.74 -13.43
N ILE A 371 -2.00 1.89 -13.92
CA ILE A 371 -0.61 1.82 -13.42
C ILE A 371 0.14 3.07 -13.87
N SER A 372 0.72 3.78 -12.92
CA SER A 372 1.25 5.14 -13.06
C SER A 372 2.70 5.26 -12.60
N ASP A 373 3.29 6.45 -12.83
CA ASP A 373 4.63 6.79 -12.34
C ASP A 373 4.63 7.09 -10.84
N GLY A 374 5.79 6.87 -10.21
CA GLY A 374 6.03 7.13 -8.80
C GLY A 374 6.13 8.60 -8.41
N ALA A 375 6.68 8.84 -7.21
CA ALA A 375 6.85 10.17 -6.64
C ALA A 375 7.65 11.09 -7.56
N ARG A 376 7.16 12.32 -7.74
CA ARG A 376 7.78 13.32 -8.62
C ARG A 376 7.30 14.74 -8.32
N ARG A 377 8.02 15.72 -8.81
CA ARG A 377 7.58 17.12 -8.97
C ARG A 377 6.63 17.22 -10.17
N LEU A 378 5.61 18.07 -10.09
CA LEU A 378 4.63 18.34 -11.16
C LEU A 378 5.01 19.58 -11.99
#